data_cbc31c99b525b7e6863142f223f11125
#
_entry.id   cbc31c99b525b7e6863142f223f11125
#
_cell.length_a   1.000
_cell.length_b   1.000
_cell.length_c   1.000
_cell.angle_alpha   90.00
_cell.angle_beta   90.00
_cell.angle_gamma   90.00
#
_symmetry.space_group_name_H-M   'P 1'
#
loop_
_entity.id
_entity.type
_entity.pdbx_description
1 polymer ?
#
loop_
_entity_poly.entity_id
_entity_poly.type
_entity_poly.pdbx_seq_one_letter_code
_entity_poly.pdbx_strand_id
1 'polypeptide(L)'
;MNKSENNKTVFLYVILLLLVLFMPAFLGCKNEKADTSSKNEAERHSSYTVTDDTGLTLQFTEKPKRIVSYSISTDEILMALVKPERIAALSRLVDDPGVSSIVEEAKQIPARVQGNSMENVLTFKPDLVIIPDFHPPEMLQSARELGLKVYIYKTPSDIKGVKRSIRQIAALTGEKEKGEAVIAKMEARIQQVQQRLANIPASQRKRVIQLRSEGAFYAPDNSFGDVCRHAGVSDATLELKYPSAMEITQEKVVELNPDIIFVPAWDYDGKHNPDGERRKILNNPSYRGMKAVQQGKVYTISGALVLTVSQYIADAVEEVAKMSYPEVFGKN
;
A
#
# COMPACT_ATOMS: atom_id res chain seq x y z
N MET A 1 -53.79 61.91 -3.56
CA MET A 1 -53.21 62.47 -2.32
C MET A 1 -53.25 61.42 -1.23
N ASN A 2 -52.10 60.97 -0.92
CA ASN A 2 -51.59 60.29 0.27
C ASN A 2 -52.35 59.12 0.93
N LYS A 3 -52.16 57.95 0.33
CA LYS A 3 -52.35 56.67 0.98
C LYS A 3 -51.03 55.95 1.34
N SER A 4 -49.88 56.60 1.03
CA SER A 4 -48.53 55.98 1.16
C SER A 4 -47.80 56.31 2.49
N GLU A 5 -48.21 57.41 3.18
CA GLU A 5 -47.52 57.79 4.43
C GLU A 5 -48.06 57.10 5.68
N ASN A 6 -49.36 56.65 5.68
CA ASN A 6 -49.97 55.99 6.82
C ASN A 6 -49.44 54.57 7.06
N ASN A 7 -48.91 53.88 6.00
CA ASN A 7 -48.42 52.53 6.17
C ASN A 7 -46.99 52.46 6.75
N LYS A 8 -46.18 53.50 6.56
CA LYS A 8 -44.83 53.53 7.16
C LYS A 8 -44.83 53.81 8.64
N THR A 9 -45.78 54.62 9.10
CA THR A 9 -45.91 54.99 10.52
C THR A 9 -46.48 53.81 11.32
N VAL A 10 -47.44 53.05 10.77
CA VAL A 10 -48.00 51.87 11.40
C VAL A 10 -46.97 50.74 11.47
N PHE A 11 -46.12 50.58 10.43
CA PHE A 11 -45.05 49.59 10.40
C PHE A 11 -43.95 49.87 11.42
N LEU A 12 -43.63 51.16 11.64
CA LEU A 12 -42.63 51.58 12.63
C LEU A 12 -43.13 51.34 14.07
N TYR A 13 -44.43 51.55 14.35
CA TYR A 13 -45.04 51.28 15.68
C TYR A 13 -45.14 49.81 15.99
N VAL A 14 -45.37 48.95 14.98
CA VAL A 14 -45.43 47.48 15.19
C VAL A 14 -44.04 46.93 15.48
N ILE A 15 -42.96 47.47 14.85
CA ILE A 15 -41.58 47.09 15.15
C ILE A 15 -41.14 47.60 16.53
N LEU A 16 -41.59 48.79 16.96
CA LEU A 16 -41.27 49.32 18.29
C LEU A 16 -41.99 48.55 19.40
N LEU A 17 -43.22 48.08 19.16
CA LEU A 17 -43.99 47.28 20.13
C LEU A 17 -43.47 45.86 20.29
N LEU A 18 -42.81 45.28 19.24
CA LEU A 18 -42.17 43.96 19.28
C LEU A 18 -40.82 43.98 20.00
N LEU A 19 -40.18 45.18 20.11
CA LEU A 19 -38.89 45.33 20.81
C LEU A 19 -39.01 45.49 22.32
N VAL A 20 -40.22 45.80 22.85
CA VAL A 20 -40.47 46.02 24.31
C VAL A 20 -40.90 44.69 25.00
N LEU A 21 -41.27 43.65 24.22
CA LEU A 21 -41.76 42.36 24.77
C LEU A 21 -40.66 41.29 24.92
N PHE A 22 -39.39 41.62 24.62
CA PHE A 22 -38.28 40.67 24.76
C PHE A 22 -37.16 41.25 25.66
N MET A 23 -37.52 41.56 26.91
CA MET A 23 -36.53 41.78 27.97
C MET A 23 -36.70 40.68 29.02
N PRO A 24 -35.97 39.56 28.97
CA PRO A 24 -35.86 38.66 30.12
C PRO A 24 -34.85 39.26 31.11
N ALA A 25 -35.33 39.35 32.35
CA ALA A 25 -34.56 39.75 33.52
C ALA A 25 -33.27 38.92 33.67
N PHE A 26 -32.13 39.61 33.58
CA PHE A 26 -30.85 39.06 34.06
C PHE A 26 -30.76 39.34 35.57
N LEU A 27 -31.07 38.33 36.38
CA LEU A 27 -30.57 38.21 37.75
C LEU A 27 -30.53 36.73 38.12
N GLY A 28 -29.34 36.18 38.16
CA GLY A 28 -29.08 34.81 38.61
C GLY A 28 -27.67 34.35 38.25
N CYS A 29 -26.67 34.84 39.02
CA CYS A 29 -25.36 34.20 39.02
C CYS A 29 -25.52 32.72 39.44
N LYS A 30 -25.31 31.79 38.53
CA LYS A 30 -24.85 30.44 38.84
C LYS A 30 -23.67 30.14 37.94
N ASN A 31 -22.53 29.95 38.58
CA ASN A 31 -21.30 29.35 38.02
C ASN A 31 -21.67 28.00 37.40
N GLU A 32 -21.92 27.93 36.12
CA GLU A 32 -21.81 26.71 35.33
C GLU A 32 -20.37 26.62 34.85
N LYS A 33 -19.64 25.77 35.56
CA LYS A 33 -18.37 25.21 35.00
C LYS A 33 -18.79 24.60 33.67
N ALA A 34 -18.29 25.17 32.56
CA ALA A 34 -18.42 24.60 31.26
C ALA A 34 -17.94 23.16 31.33
N ASP A 35 -18.83 22.26 31.10
CA ASP A 35 -18.59 20.81 31.07
C ASP A 35 -17.79 20.48 29.80
N THR A 36 -16.46 20.65 29.92
CA THR A 36 -15.49 20.19 28.92
C THR A 36 -15.36 18.66 28.94
N SER A 37 -16.18 17.98 29.75
CA SER A 37 -16.19 16.54 29.93
C SER A 37 -16.97 15.82 28.81
N SER A 38 -17.93 16.46 28.12
CA SER A 38 -18.78 15.75 27.16
C SER A 38 -18.15 15.49 25.80
N LYS A 39 -17.09 16.21 25.42
CA LYS A 39 -16.32 15.91 24.19
C LYS A 39 -15.29 14.79 24.38
N ASN A 40 -14.80 14.58 25.61
CA ASN A 40 -13.87 13.51 25.93
C ASN A 40 -14.56 12.16 26.25
N GLU A 41 -15.86 12.14 26.46
CA GLU A 41 -16.60 10.89 26.72
C GLU A 41 -17.12 10.21 25.45
N ALA A 42 -17.24 10.91 24.32
CA ALA A 42 -17.66 10.34 23.04
C ALA A 42 -16.54 9.53 22.34
N GLU A 43 -15.28 9.62 22.76
CA GLU A 43 -14.20 8.73 22.33
C GLU A 43 -14.12 7.42 23.14
N ARG A 44 -14.97 7.24 24.12
CA ARG A 44 -15.02 6.03 24.96
C ARG A 44 -15.77 4.93 24.25
N HIS A 45 -14.98 3.98 23.72
CA HIS A 45 -15.33 2.57 23.54
C HIS A 45 -16.49 2.22 22.58
N SER A 46 -16.43 2.63 21.33
CA SER A 46 -17.13 1.84 20.32
C SER A 46 -16.28 0.58 20.04
N SER A 47 -16.63 -0.55 20.65
CA SER A 47 -16.07 -1.84 20.26
C SER A 47 -16.34 -2.05 18.77
N TYR A 48 -15.33 -2.56 18.05
CA TYR A 48 -15.47 -2.88 16.64
C TYR A 48 -14.92 -4.27 16.36
N THR A 49 -15.38 -4.85 15.27
CA THR A 49 -14.94 -6.16 14.81
C THR A 49 -14.33 -6.04 13.42
N VAL A 50 -13.32 -6.87 13.15
CA VAL A 50 -12.72 -7.03 11.83
C VAL A 50 -12.55 -8.52 11.57
N THR A 51 -13.01 -8.98 10.41
CA THR A 51 -12.86 -10.36 9.98
C THR A 51 -11.61 -10.47 9.10
N ASP A 52 -10.75 -11.43 9.40
CA ASP A 52 -9.55 -11.72 8.62
C ASP A 52 -9.88 -12.52 7.34
N ASP A 53 -8.88 -12.72 6.49
CA ASP A 53 -9.08 -13.44 5.22
C ASP A 53 -9.25 -14.96 5.40
N THR A 54 -9.13 -15.49 6.63
CA THR A 54 -9.51 -16.88 6.98
C THR A 54 -10.94 -17.00 7.48
N GLY A 55 -11.65 -15.87 7.64
CA GLY A 55 -13.01 -15.81 8.17
C GLY A 55 -13.06 -15.68 9.70
N LEU A 56 -11.93 -15.58 10.39
CA LEU A 56 -11.89 -15.34 11.84
C LEU A 56 -12.20 -13.87 12.15
N THR A 57 -13.18 -13.64 13.03
CA THR A 57 -13.54 -12.29 13.48
C THR A 57 -12.81 -11.94 14.78
N LEU A 58 -12.04 -10.87 14.73
CA LEU A 58 -11.36 -10.27 15.87
C LEU A 58 -12.19 -9.12 16.42
N GLN A 59 -12.32 -9.07 17.76
CA GLN A 59 -13.02 -8.00 18.46
C GLN A 59 -12.03 -7.09 19.17
N PHE A 60 -12.24 -5.79 19.05
CA PHE A 60 -11.46 -4.73 19.67
C PHE A 60 -12.33 -3.82 20.52
N THR A 61 -11.92 -3.56 21.74
CA THR A 61 -12.54 -2.57 22.64
C THR A 61 -11.86 -1.21 22.55
N GLU A 62 -10.64 -1.17 22.00
CA GLU A 62 -9.86 0.03 21.71
C GLU A 62 -8.94 -0.22 20.51
N LYS A 63 -8.39 0.86 19.94
CA LYS A 63 -7.43 0.74 18.84
C LYS A 63 -6.16 0.04 19.32
N PRO A 64 -5.60 -0.91 18.56
CA PRO A 64 -4.35 -1.57 18.91
C PRO A 64 -3.22 -0.56 19.15
N LYS A 65 -2.44 -0.79 20.19
CA LYS A 65 -1.34 0.11 20.63
C LYS A 65 0.04 -0.53 20.53
N ARG A 66 0.09 -1.85 20.33
CA ARG A 66 1.34 -2.63 20.26
C ARG A 66 1.26 -3.64 19.11
N ILE A 67 1.37 -3.10 17.90
CA ILE A 67 1.19 -3.87 16.66
C ILE A 67 2.52 -4.49 16.26
N VAL A 68 2.52 -5.78 15.95
CA VAL A 68 3.66 -6.50 15.34
C VAL A 68 3.30 -6.86 13.91
N SER A 69 4.19 -6.57 12.98
CA SER A 69 4.05 -6.84 11.55
C SER A 69 5.06 -7.89 11.07
N TYR A 70 4.60 -8.81 10.24
CA TYR A 70 5.39 -9.94 9.75
C TYR A 70 5.81 -9.85 8.27
N SER A 71 5.48 -8.77 7.58
CA SER A 71 5.87 -8.61 6.18
C SER A 71 6.16 -7.17 5.82
N ILE A 72 7.02 -6.98 4.82
CA ILE A 72 7.35 -5.65 4.31
C ILE A 72 6.11 -4.88 3.84
N SER A 73 5.16 -5.54 3.19
CA SER A 73 3.94 -4.87 2.70
C SER A 73 3.08 -4.34 3.84
N THR A 74 2.95 -5.08 4.94
CA THR A 74 2.23 -4.59 6.13
C THR A 74 3.03 -3.56 6.91
N ASP A 75 4.36 -3.65 6.94
CA ASP A 75 5.23 -2.61 7.51
C ASP A 75 4.99 -1.27 6.81
N GLU A 76 5.04 -1.26 5.48
CA GLU A 76 4.84 -0.08 4.65
C GLU A 76 3.44 0.52 4.82
N ILE A 77 2.40 -0.32 4.86
CA ILE A 77 1.02 0.13 5.08
C ILE A 77 0.86 0.69 6.50
N LEU A 78 1.37 0.01 7.53
CA LEU A 78 1.27 0.47 8.91
C LEU A 78 1.99 1.80 9.12
N MET A 79 3.19 1.98 8.58
CA MET A 79 3.94 3.24 8.67
C MET A 79 3.19 4.42 8.05
N ALA A 80 2.35 4.17 7.04
CA ALA A 80 1.49 5.19 6.43
C ALA A 80 0.21 5.49 7.26
N LEU A 81 -0.25 4.54 8.07
CA LEU A 81 -1.54 4.62 8.75
C LEU A 81 -1.44 5.04 10.21
N VAL A 82 -0.51 4.46 10.96
CA VAL A 82 -0.44 4.64 12.41
C VAL A 82 0.80 5.41 12.85
N LYS A 83 0.74 5.97 14.04
CA LYS A 83 1.92 6.59 14.65
C LYS A 83 2.95 5.52 15.03
N PRO A 84 4.27 5.80 14.92
CA PRO A 84 5.33 4.84 15.25
C PRO A 84 5.20 4.21 16.64
N GLU A 85 4.71 4.98 17.63
CA GLU A 85 4.57 4.50 19.03
C GLU A 85 3.55 3.36 19.17
N ARG A 86 2.70 3.15 18.17
CA ARG A 86 1.75 2.02 18.13
C ARG A 86 2.32 0.76 17.49
N ILE A 87 3.53 0.82 16.93
CA ILE A 87 4.19 -0.31 16.29
C ILE A 87 5.23 -0.87 17.24
N ALA A 88 5.03 -2.10 17.70
CA ALA A 88 5.93 -2.75 18.63
C ALA A 88 7.14 -3.40 17.93
N ALA A 89 6.97 -3.94 16.74
CA ALA A 89 8.04 -4.47 15.89
C ALA A 89 7.62 -4.55 14.43
N LEU A 90 8.59 -4.40 13.53
CA LEU A 90 8.46 -4.57 12.09
C LEU A 90 9.17 -5.85 11.64
N SER A 91 8.91 -6.30 10.42
CA SER A 91 9.66 -7.38 9.81
C SER A 91 11.13 -7.00 9.63
N ARG A 92 12.03 -7.98 9.65
CA ARG A 92 13.46 -7.71 9.43
C ARG A 92 13.77 -7.20 8.02
N LEU A 93 12.90 -7.49 7.05
CA LEU A 93 13.06 -7.06 5.66
C LEU A 93 12.95 -5.53 5.49
N VAL A 94 12.38 -4.84 6.46
CA VAL A 94 12.23 -3.38 6.40
C VAL A 94 13.56 -2.63 6.35
N ASP A 95 14.65 -3.25 6.81
CA ASP A 95 15.99 -2.66 6.81
C ASP A 95 16.76 -2.87 5.49
N ASP A 96 16.23 -3.70 4.59
CA ASP A 96 16.87 -4.00 3.32
C ASP A 96 16.41 -3.03 2.22
N PRO A 97 17.29 -2.13 1.74
CA PRO A 97 16.92 -1.16 0.69
C PRO A 97 16.59 -1.82 -0.67
N GLY A 98 16.94 -3.11 -0.83
CA GLY A 98 16.59 -3.88 -2.03
C GLY A 98 15.11 -4.26 -2.09
N VAL A 99 14.40 -4.27 -0.95
CA VAL A 99 12.98 -4.69 -0.87
C VAL A 99 12.10 -3.71 -0.10
N SER A 100 12.66 -2.76 0.62
CA SER A 100 11.93 -1.79 1.46
C SER A 100 11.94 -0.40 0.84
N SER A 101 10.77 0.22 0.77
CA SER A 101 10.63 1.62 0.39
C SER A 101 10.67 2.59 1.60
N ILE A 102 10.84 2.06 2.84
CA ILE A 102 10.73 2.83 4.09
C ILE A 102 11.90 2.60 5.05
N VAL A 103 13.08 2.26 4.54
CA VAL A 103 14.28 1.97 5.38
C VAL A 103 14.56 3.08 6.40
N GLU A 104 14.51 4.33 5.98
CA GLU A 104 14.81 5.47 6.86
C GLU A 104 13.70 5.69 7.89
N GLU A 105 12.44 5.64 7.47
CA GLU A 105 11.29 5.80 8.36
C GLU A 105 11.22 4.68 9.42
N ALA A 106 11.59 3.46 9.03
CA ALA A 106 11.58 2.29 9.90
C ALA A 106 12.58 2.36 11.06
N LYS A 107 13.59 3.24 10.98
CA LYS A 107 14.54 3.48 12.09
C LYS A 107 13.87 4.02 13.36
N GLN A 108 12.66 4.59 13.22
CA GLN A 108 11.86 5.04 14.37
C GLN A 108 11.35 3.86 15.22
N ILE A 109 11.29 2.65 14.67
CA ILE A 109 10.89 1.44 15.36
C ILE A 109 12.10 0.48 15.36
N PRO A 110 12.90 0.41 16.42
CA PRO A 110 14.15 -0.36 16.39
C PRO A 110 13.94 -1.88 16.49
N ALA A 111 12.76 -2.33 16.93
CA ALA A 111 12.50 -3.76 17.11
C ALA A 111 12.15 -4.45 15.79
N ARG A 112 12.73 -5.65 15.59
CA ARG A 112 12.54 -6.48 14.39
C ARG A 112 12.09 -7.87 14.77
N VAL A 113 11.10 -8.38 14.03
CA VAL A 113 10.70 -9.78 14.14
C VAL A 113 11.80 -10.68 13.56
N GLN A 114 12.24 -11.66 14.33
CA GLN A 114 13.27 -12.60 13.95
C GLN A 114 12.70 -14.01 13.81
N GLY A 115 12.86 -14.60 12.62
CA GLY A 115 12.42 -15.97 12.35
C GLY A 115 10.91 -16.17 12.46
N ASN A 116 10.49 -17.41 12.66
CA ASN A 116 9.06 -17.84 12.68
C ASN A 116 8.59 -18.26 14.08
N SER A 117 9.39 -18.04 15.15
CA SER A 117 8.96 -18.40 16.52
C SER A 117 7.98 -17.35 17.06
N MET A 118 6.79 -17.82 17.41
CA MET A 118 5.76 -16.97 18.04
C MET A 118 6.09 -16.63 19.50
N GLU A 119 6.88 -17.44 20.18
CA GLU A 119 7.39 -17.13 21.52
C GLU A 119 8.24 -15.86 21.53
N ASN A 120 9.06 -15.64 20.49
CA ASN A 120 9.84 -14.43 20.35
C ASN A 120 8.92 -13.21 20.16
N VAL A 121 7.77 -13.36 19.53
CA VAL A 121 6.79 -12.29 19.34
C VAL A 121 6.16 -11.85 20.66
N LEU A 122 5.95 -12.79 21.61
CA LEU A 122 5.43 -12.46 22.94
C LEU A 122 6.33 -11.48 23.70
N THR A 123 7.63 -11.45 23.44
CA THR A 123 8.55 -10.50 24.07
C THR A 123 8.21 -9.05 23.77
N PHE A 124 7.58 -8.79 22.62
CA PHE A 124 7.09 -7.45 22.24
C PHE A 124 5.77 -7.09 22.92
N LYS A 125 5.12 -8.03 23.65
CA LYS A 125 3.81 -7.85 24.31
C LYS A 125 2.78 -7.26 23.35
N PRO A 126 2.54 -7.85 22.17
CA PRO A 126 1.62 -7.30 21.18
C PRO A 126 0.16 -7.42 21.63
N ASP A 127 -0.65 -6.43 21.28
CA ASP A 127 -2.11 -6.53 21.31
C ASP A 127 -2.71 -6.85 19.94
N LEU A 128 -1.86 -6.86 18.89
CA LEU A 128 -2.20 -7.28 17.53
C LEU A 128 -0.95 -7.78 16.81
N VAL A 129 -1.06 -8.92 16.10
CA VAL A 129 -0.04 -9.43 15.17
C VAL A 129 -0.67 -9.55 13.79
N ILE A 130 -0.01 -9.01 12.76
CA ILE A 130 -0.48 -9.10 11.37
C ILE A 130 0.47 -10.02 10.60
N ILE A 131 -0.08 -11.09 10.04
CA ILE A 131 0.69 -12.16 9.38
C ILE A 131 0.10 -12.41 7.98
N PRO A 132 0.93 -12.51 6.92
CA PRO A 132 0.47 -12.89 5.60
C PRO A 132 0.14 -14.39 5.50
N ASP A 133 -0.74 -14.73 4.58
CA ASP A 133 -1.30 -16.07 4.36
C ASP A 133 -0.30 -17.14 3.86
N PHE A 134 0.87 -16.71 3.39
CA PHE A 134 1.91 -17.65 2.92
C PHE A 134 2.77 -18.26 4.05
N HIS A 135 2.56 -17.83 5.31
CA HIS A 135 3.25 -18.45 6.44
C HIS A 135 2.70 -19.84 6.75
N PRO A 136 3.52 -20.76 7.31
CA PRO A 136 3.09 -22.12 7.62
C PRO A 136 1.88 -22.12 8.56
N PRO A 137 0.88 -22.99 8.31
CA PRO A 137 -0.33 -23.09 9.16
C PRO A 137 -0.01 -23.35 10.63
N GLU A 138 1.06 -24.11 10.90
CA GLU A 138 1.51 -24.46 12.26
C GLU A 138 1.95 -23.19 13.03
N MET A 139 2.59 -22.23 12.34
CA MET A 139 2.97 -20.96 12.93
C MET A 139 1.71 -20.14 13.30
N LEU A 140 0.71 -20.12 12.42
CA LEU A 140 -0.54 -19.41 12.65
C LEU A 140 -1.34 -20.02 13.80
N GLN A 141 -1.35 -21.34 13.90
CA GLN A 141 -1.97 -22.07 14.99
C GLN A 141 -1.24 -21.80 16.32
N SER A 142 0.08 -21.91 16.36
CA SER A 142 0.90 -21.61 17.54
C SER A 142 0.65 -20.20 18.07
N ALA A 143 0.57 -19.21 17.18
CA ALA A 143 0.26 -17.84 17.57
C ALA A 143 -1.09 -17.71 18.29
N ARG A 144 -2.12 -18.43 17.83
CA ARG A 144 -3.45 -18.45 18.44
C ARG A 144 -3.45 -19.20 19.79
N GLU A 145 -2.75 -20.33 19.89
CA GLU A 145 -2.59 -21.12 21.12
C GLU A 145 -1.91 -20.32 22.23
N LEU A 146 -0.97 -19.43 21.87
CA LEU A 146 -0.32 -18.49 22.78
C LEU A 146 -1.22 -17.30 23.19
N GLY A 147 -2.48 -17.28 22.72
CA GLY A 147 -3.45 -16.22 23.05
C GLY A 147 -3.20 -14.88 22.33
N LEU A 148 -2.38 -14.87 21.29
CA LEU A 148 -2.15 -13.69 20.48
C LEU A 148 -3.38 -13.34 19.62
N LYS A 149 -3.73 -12.05 19.52
CA LYS A 149 -4.67 -11.59 18.49
C LYS A 149 -3.94 -11.55 17.15
N VAL A 150 -4.23 -12.53 16.30
CA VAL A 150 -3.59 -12.67 14.99
C VAL A 150 -4.58 -12.33 13.91
N TYR A 151 -4.23 -11.39 13.04
CA TYR A 151 -4.93 -11.06 11.82
C TYR A 151 -4.17 -11.63 10.63
N ILE A 152 -4.81 -12.55 9.91
CA ILE A 152 -4.23 -13.15 8.70
C ILE A 152 -4.79 -12.43 7.50
N TYR A 153 -3.92 -11.87 6.65
CA TYR A 153 -4.33 -11.22 5.42
C TYR A 153 -3.86 -12.02 4.20
N LYS A 154 -4.70 -12.01 3.16
CA LYS A 154 -4.34 -12.57 1.88
C LYS A 154 -3.39 -11.63 1.15
N THR A 155 -2.22 -12.14 0.79
CA THR A 155 -1.22 -11.38 0.03
C THR A 155 -1.81 -10.93 -1.32
N PRO A 156 -1.80 -9.63 -1.63
CA PRO A 156 -2.35 -9.13 -2.87
C PRO A 156 -1.55 -9.58 -4.10
N SER A 157 -2.24 -9.86 -5.19
CA SER A 157 -1.63 -10.13 -6.49
C SER A 157 -1.92 -9.03 -7.54
N ASP A 158 -2.64 -7.97 -7.15
CA ASP A 158 -3.01 -6.86 -8.02
C ASP A 158 -3.25 -5.57 -7.21
N ILE A 159 -3.38 -4.44 -7.91
CA ILE A 159 -3.64 -3.12 -7.30
C ILE A 159 -4.98 -3.09 -6.57
N LYS A 160 -5.99 -3.83 -7.05
CA LYS A 160 -7.28 -3.94 -6.38
C LYS A 160 -7.14 -4.64 -5.03
N GLY A 161 -6.36 -5.71 -4.98
CA GLY A 161 -6.01 -6.42 -3.76
C GLY A 161 -5.22 -5.55 -2.78
N VAL A 162 -4.24 -4.77 -3.26
CA VAL A 162 -3.50 -3.80 -2.44
C VAL A 162 -4.45 -2.79 -1.80
N LYS A 163 -5.38 -2.20 -2.55
CA LYS A 163 -6.40 -1.29 -2.00
C LYS A 163 -7.26 -1.96 -0.93
N ARG A 164 -7.64 -3.23 -1.15
CA ARG A 164 -8.38 -4.01 -0.15
C ARG A 164 -7.54 -4.18 1.13
N SER A 165 -6.27 -4.57 1.02
CA SER A 165 -5.39 -4.75 2.19
C SER A 165 -5.19 -3.45 2.96
N ILE A 166 -5.02 -2.31 2.28
CA ILE A 166 -4.95 -0.99 2.93
C ILE A 166 -6.23 -0.71 3.72
N ARG A 167 -7.43 -0.95 3.15
CA ARG A 167 -8.72 -0.78 3.84
C ARG A 167 -8.86 -1.70 5.04
N GLN A 168 -8.48 -2.96 4.89
CA GLN A 168 -8.54 -3.95 5.97
C GLN A 168 -7.62 -3.54 7.14
N ILE A 169 -6.35 -3.20 6.86
CA ILE A 169 -5.40 -2.77 7.88
C ILE A 169 -5.83 -1.43 8.51
N ALA A 170 -6.38 -0.51 7.72
CA ALA A 170 -6.92 0.74 8.23
C ALA A 170 -8.14 0.52 9.15
N ALA A 171 -9.03 -0.41 8.81
CA ALA A 171 -10.14 -0.81 9.67
C ALA A 171 -9.64 -1.47 10.96
N LEU A 172 -8.67 -2.38 10.84
CA LEU A 172 -8.05 -3.11 11.93
C LEU A 172 -7.37 -2.18 12.95
N THR A 173 -6.73 -1.13 12.47
CA THR A 173 -6.01 -0.14 13.30
C THR A 173 -6.88 1.05 13.73
N GLY A 174 -8.13 1.15 13.23
CA GLY A 174 -9.04 2.25 13.49
C GLY A 174 -8.69 3.55 12.77
N GLU A 175 -8.02 3.46 11.58
CA GLU A 175 -7.52 4.61 10.81
C GLU A 175 -8.15 4.67 9.40
N LYS A 176 -9.48 4.41 9.30
CA LYS A 176 -10.20 4.28 8.02
C LYS A 176 -10.01 5.47 7.09
N GLU A 177 -10.10 6.69 7.60
CA GLU A 177 -9.96 7.91 6.81
C GLU A 177 -8.54 8.05 6.23
N LYS A 178 -7.51 7.67 7.01
CA LYS A 178 -6.13 7.65 6.51
C LYS A 178 -5.94 6.58 5.43
N GLY A 179 -6.59 5.43 5.59
CA GLY A 179 -6.57 4.37 4.56
C GLY A 179 -7.09 4.87 3.22
N GLU A 180 -8.24 5.54 3.20
CA GLU A 180 -8.77 6.11 1.97
C GLU A 180 -7.88 7.24 1.41
N ALA A 181 -7.26 8.05 2.26
CA ALA A 181 -6.32 9.07 1.81
C ALA A 181 -5.05 8.46 1.17
N VAL A 182 -4.53 7.36 1.70
CA VAL A 182 -3.40 6.61 1.10
C VAL A 182 -3.81 6.05 -0.27
N ILE A 183 -4.99 5.43 -0.37
CA ILE A 183 -5.53 4.90 -1.62
C ILE A 183 -5.71 6.01 -2.66
N ALA A 184 -6.28 7.15 -2.27
CA ALA A 184 -6.49 8.28 -3.18
C ALA A 184 -5.17 8.80 -3.77
N LYS A 185 -4.10 8.90 -2.96
CA LYS A 185 -2.75 9.29 -3.44
C LYS A 185 -2.20 8.27 -4.43
N MET A 186 -2.33 6.98 -4.11
CA MET A 186 -1.90 5.89 -4.98
C MET A 186 -2.63 5.94 -6.33
N GLU A 187 -3.96 6.07 -6.31
CA GLU A 187 -4.78 6.13 -7.52
C GLU A 187 -4.46 7.37 -8.38
N ALA A 188 -4.30 8.53 -7.76
CA ALA A 188 -3.92 9.76 -8.46
C ALA A 188 -2.58 9.60 -9.20
N ARG A 189 -1.58 8.95 -8.58
CA ARG A 189 -0.28 8.70 -9.21
C ARG A 189 -0.41 7.74 -10.41
N ILE A 190 -1.13 6.65 -10.26
CA ILE A 190 -1.38 5.71 -11.36
C ILE A 190 -2.12 6.41 -12.51
N GLN A 191 -3.14 7.21 -12.20
CA GLN A 191 -3.88 7.97 -13.20
C GLN A 191 -3.00 8.97 -13.96
N GLN A 192 -2.08 9.67 -13.29
CA GLN A 192 -1.12 10.56 -13.95
C GLN A 192 -0.24 9.82 -14.96
N VAL A 193 0.23 8.62 -14.62
CA VAL A 193 1.00 7.76 -15.53
C VAL A 193 0.14 7.39 -16.75
N GLN A 194 -1.08 6.91 -16.51
CA GLN A 194 -1.99 6.51 -17.60
C GLN A 194 -2.35 7.66 -18.54
N GLN A 195 -2.54 8.87 -17.99
CA GLN A 195 -2.79 10.07 -18.81
C GLN A 195 -1.62 10.40 -19.73
N ARG A 196 -0.37 10.28 -19.24
CA ARG A 196 0.83 10.50 -20.09
C ARG A 196 0.94 9.46 -21.20
N LEU A 197 0.51 8.24 -20.95
CA LEU A 197 0.56 7.12 -21.89
C LEU A 197 -0.68 7.02 -22.81
N ALA A 198 -1.66 7.89 -22.65
CA ALA A 198 -2.95 7.79 -23.36
C ALA A 198 -2.81 7.77 -24.89
N ASN A 199 -1.77 8.40 -25.44
CA ASN A 199 -1.52 8.48 -26.86
C ASN A 199 -0.72 7.29 -27.42
N ILE A 200 -0.31 6.32 -26.58
CA ILE A 200 0.40 5.12 -27.03
C ILE A 200 -0.61 4.05 -27.44
N PRO A 201 -0.72 3.72 -28.74
CA PRO A 201 -1.64 2.68 -29.22
C PRO A 201 -1.29 1.31 -28.61
N ALA A 202 -2.29 0.45 -28.45
CA ALA A 202 -2.08 -0.90 -27.92
C ALA A 202 -1.04 -1.71 -28.73
N SER A 203 -0.99 -1.51 -30.05
CA SER A 203 -0.02 -2.15 -30.95
C SER A 203 1.45 -1.69 -30.76
N GLN A 204 1.67 -0.58 -30.07
CA GLN A 204 3.00 -0.04 -29.78
C GLN A 204 3.43 -0.27 -28.33
N ARG A 205 2.62 -0.93 -27.53
CA ARG A 205 2.97 -1.27 -26.15
C ARG A 205 4.17 -2.20 -26.13
N LYS A 206 5.13 -1.87 -25.25
CA LYS A 206 6.34 -2.67 -25.08
C LYS A 206 6.01 -3.98 -24.37
N ARG A 207 6.70 -5.05 -24.79
CA ARG A 207 6.68 -6.36 -24.11
C ARG A 207 7.88 -6.44 -23.20
N VAL A 208 7.66 -6.66 -21.90
CA VAL A 208 8.70 -6.65 -20.89
C VAL A 208 8.78 -8.00 -20.18
N ILE A 209 9.91 -8.29 -19.55
CA ILE A 209 10.08 -9.49 -18.72
C ILE A 209 10.95 -9.14 -17.51
N GLN A 210 10.65 -9.73 -16.36
CA GLN A 210 11.63 -9.83 -15.28
C GLN A 210 12.50 -11.05 -15.51
N LEU A 211 13.83 -10.85 -15.55
CA LEU A 211 14.79 -11.91 -15.83
C LEU A 211 15.96 -11.85 -14.85
N ARG A 212 16.33 -13.00 -14.30
CA ARG A 212 17.58 -13.24 -13.57
C ARG A 212 18.49 -14.11 -14.39
N SER A 213 19.74 -14.26 -13.95
CA SER A 213 20.70 -15.14 -14.65
C SER A 213 20.25 -16.60 -14.68
N GLU A 214 19.51 -17.03 -13.66
CA GLU A 214 18.96 -18.39 -13.54
C GLU A 214 17.76 -18.63 -14.46
N GLY A 215 17.05 -17.57 -14.89
CA GLY A 215 15.84 -17.65 -15.70
C GLY A 215 14.78 -16.64 -15.31
N ALA A 216 13.58 -16.85 -15.82
CA ALA A 216 12.40 -16.08 -15.50
C ALA A 216 11.37 -16.96 -14.75
N PHE A 217 10.42 -16.32 -14.08
CA PHE A 217 9.36 -17.01 -13.40
C PHE A 217 8.01 -16.56 -13.96
N TYR A 218 7.14 -17.51 -14.22
CA TYR A 218 5.77 -17.29 -14.62
C TYR A 218 4.84 -17.46 -13.42
N ALA A 219 3.91 -16.55 -13.25
CA ALA A 219 2.75 -16.73 -12.39
C ALA A 219 1.53 -16.07 -13.05
N PRO A 220 0.40 -16.78 -13.20
CA PRO A 220 -0.77 -16.26 -13.90
C PRO A 220 -1.36 -15.02 -13.23
N ASP A 221 -1.33 -15.02 -11.89
CA ASP A 221 -1.82 -13.93 -11.06
C ASP A 221 -0.64 -13.36 -10.25
N ASN A 222 0.02 -12.34 -10.81
CA ASN A 222 1.14 -11.68 -10.16
C ASN A 222 1.02 -10.15 -10.20
N SER A 223 1.52 -9.50 -9.15
CA SER A 223 1.45 -8.04 -9.03
C SER A 223 2.20 -7.31 -10.13
N PHE A 224 3.30 -7.88 -10.63
CA PHE A 224 4.07 -7.27 -11.72
C PHE A 224 3.28 -7.22 -13.03
N GLY A 225 2.52 -8.25 -13.37
CA GLY A 225 1.65 -8.24 -14.54
C GLY A 225 0.58 -7.14 -14.47
N ASP A 226 0.06 -6.86 -13.26
CA ASP A 226 -0.87 -5.75 -13.04
C ASP A 226 -0.17 -4.38 -13.13
N VAL A 227 1.03 -4.26 -12.54
CA VAL A 227 1.90 -3.08 -12.70
C VAL A 227 2.16 -2.81 -14.18
N CYS A 228 2.55 -3.83 -14.97
CA CYS A 228 2.79 -3.71 -16.40
C CYS A 228 1.57 -3.16 -17.14
N ARG A 229 0.39 -3.69 -16.84
CA ARG A 229 -0.87 -3.25 -17.46
C ARG A 229 -1.14 -1.77 -17.21
N HIS A 230 -0.94 -1.30 -15.98
CA HIS A 230 -1.13 0.10 -15.60
C HIS A 230 -0.01 1.02 -16.11
N ALA A 231 1.21 0.48 -16.30
CA ALA A 231 2.35 1.16 -16.90
C ALA A 231 2.32 1.18 -18.44
N GLY A 232 1.25 0.68 -19.07
CA GLY A 232 1.08 0.67 -20.52
C GLY A 232 2.01 -0.31 -21.24
N VAL A 233 2.54 -1.32 -20.55
CA VAL A 233 3.35 -2.41 -21.13
C VAL A 233 2.66 -3.76 -20.91
N SER A 234 3.19 -4.84 -21.46
CA SER A 234 2.73 -6.19 -21.20
C SER A 234 3.87 -7.07 -20.66
N ASP A 235 3.57 -7.85 -19.63
CA ASP A 235 4.46 -8.92 -19.19
C ASP A 235 4.43 -10.04 -20.24
N ALA A 236 5.54 -10.25 -20.92
CA ALA A 236 5.66 -11.25 -21.98
C ALA A 236 5.46 -12.68 -21.46
N THR A 237 5.72 -12.94 -20.17
CA THR A 237 5.53 -14.28 -19.61
C THR A 237 4.07 -14.69 -19.61
N LEU A 238 3.13 -13.75 -19.48
CA LEU A 238 1.70 -14.03 -19.44
C LEU A 238 1.15 -14.54 -20.79
N GLU A 239 1.91 -14.40 -21.89
CA GLU A 239 1.57 -14.98 -23.18
C GLU A 239 1.63 -16.50 -23.17
N LEU A 240 2.39 -17.10 -22.25
CA LEU A 240 2.57 -18.56 -22.15
C LEU A 240 1.31 -19.28 -21.66
N LYS A 241 0.44 -18.61 -20.91
CA LYS A 241 -0.85 -19.14 -20.41
C LYS A 241 -0.74 -20.51 -19.74
N TYR A 242 0.33 -20.72 -18.97
CA TYR A 242 0.49 -21.95 -18.19
C TYR A 242 -0.57 -22.05 -17.07
N PRO A 243 -0.98 -23.25 -16.68
CA PRO A 243 -2.04 -23.43 -15.69
C PRO A 243 -1.63 -23.06 -14.27
N SER A 244 -0.33 -23.02 -13.99
CA SER A 244 0.22 -22.74 -12.65
C SER A 244 1.53 -21.97 -12.74
N ALA A 245 1.97 -21.43 -11.60
CA ALA A 245 3.26 -20.78 -11.46
C ALA A 245 4.41 -21.77 -11.70
N MET A 246 5.42 -21.36 -12.47
CA MET A 246 6.60 -22.20 -12.79
C MET A 246 7.78 -21.39 -13.30
N GLU A 247 8.95 -22.01 -13.22
CA GLU A 247 10.15 -21.47 -13.85
C GLU A 247 10.06 -21.57 -15.39
N ILE A 248 10.61 -20.56 -16.07
CA ILE A 248 10.65 -20.48 -17.53
C ILE A 248 12.08 -20.74 -17.98
N THR A 249 12.26 -21.72 -18.87
CA THR A 249 13.58 -22.06 -19.39
C THR A 249 14.19 -20.93 -20.24
N GLN A 250 15.53 -20.93 -20.39
CA GLN A 250 16.23 -19.93 -21.21
C GLN A 250 15.73 -19.93 -22.66
N GLU A 251 15.48 -21.11 -23.25
CA GLU A 251 14.96 -21.25 -24.60
C GLU A 251 13.60 -20.54 -24.75
N LYS A 252 12.74 -20.71 -23.74
CA LYS A 252 11.41 -20.07 -23.76
C LYS A 252 11.51 -18.56 -23.57
N VAL A 253 12.46 -18.07 -22.77
CA VAL A 253 12.77 -16.63 -22.66
C VAL A 253 13.24 -16.06 -24.00
N VAL A 254 14.11 -16.78 -24.73
CA VAL A 254 14.57 -16.38 -26.07
C VAL A 254 13.42 -16.35 -27.08
N GLU A 255 12.53 -17.35 -27.02
CA GLU A 255 11.34 -17.41 -27.89
C GLU A 255 10.38 -16.23 -27.64
N LEU A 256 10.17 -15.84 -26.37
CA LEU A 256 9.35 -14.68 -26.03
C LEU A 256 9.92 -13.37 -26.59
N ASN A 257 11.22 -13.25 -26.67
CA ASN A 257 11.95 -12.13 -27.30
C ASN A 257 11.38 -10.74 -26.91
N PRO A 258 11.40 -10.35 -25.63
CA PRO A 258 10.82 -9.10 -25.15
C PRO A 258 11.54 -7.86 -25.68
N ASP A 259 10.85 -6.70 -25.63
CA ASP A 259 11.42 -5.40 -25.99
C ASP A 259 12.36 -4.87 -24.89
N ILE A 260 12.09 -5.22 -23.62
CA ILE A 260 12.81 -4.75 -22.45
C ILE A 260 12.96 -5.89 -21.46
N ILE A 261 14.12 -5.98 -20.83
CA ILE A 261 14.41 -6.89 -19.73
C ILE A 261 14.62 -6.04 -18.47
N PHE A 262 13.85 -6.33 -17.42
CA PHE A 262 14.07 -5.82 -16.07
C PHE A 262 14.81 -6.87 -15.25
N VAL A 263 15.91 -6.46 -14.63
CA VAL A 263 16.71 -7.29 -13.72
C VAL A 263 16.39 -6.81 -12.30
N PRO A 264 15.65 -7.57 -11.50
CA PRO A 264 15.34 -7.18 -10.13
C PRO A 264 16.61 -7.01 -9.30
N ALA A 265 16.76 -5.84 -8.70
CA ALA A 265 17.89 -5.51 -7.81
C ALA A 265 17.53 -5.90 -6.38
N TRP A 266 17.35 -7.18 -6.13
CA TRP A 266 17.10 -7.67 -4.78
C TRP A 266 18.30 -8.48 -4.31
N ASP A 267 18.79 -8.11 -3.13
CA ASP A 267 19.92 -8.76 -2.49
C ASP A 267 19.59 -9.05 -1.03
N TYR A 268 18.77 -10.10 -0.81
CA TYR A 268 18.33 -10.51 0.52
C TYR A 268 19.47 -10.95 1.46
N ASP A 269 20.56 -11.46 0.90
CA ASP A 269 21.63 -12.07 1.68
C ASP A 269 23.00 -11.39 1.47
N GLY A 270 23.04 -10.21 0.82
CA GLY A 270 24.26 -9.48 0.49
C GLY A 270 25.13 -10.15 -0.56
N LYS A 271 24.60 -11.19 -1.25
CA LYS A 271 25.36 -11.98 -2.24
C LYS A 271 24.98 -11.65 -3.68
N HIS A 272 23.84 -10.99 -3.89
CA HIS A 272 23.40 -10.59 -5.20
C HIS A 272 23.98 -9.23 -5.57
N ASN A 273 24.60 -9.19 -6.75
CA ASN A 273 25.05 -7.95 -7.36
C ASN A 273 24.17 -7.67 -8.58
N PRO A 274 23.20 -6.74 -8.49
CA PRO A 274 22.27 -6.45 -9.59
C PRO A 274 22.97 -6.09 -10.90
N ASP A 275 24.07 -5.34 -10.83
CA ASP A 275 24.89 -5.03 -12.00
C ASP A 275 25.66 -6.25 -12.50
N GLY A 276 26.06 -7.15 -11.61
CA GLY A 276 26.61 -8.45 -11.96
C GLY A 276 25.59 -9.32 -12.69
N GLU A 277 24.37 -9.39 -12.20
CA GLU A 277 23.27 -10.11 -12.85
C GLU A 277 22.95 -9.54 -14.24
N ARG A 278 22.84 -8.24 -14.34
CA ARG A 278 22.66 -7.55 -15.63
C ARG A 278 23.81 -7.88 -16.61
N ARG A 279 25.06 -7.87 -16.15
CA ARG A 279 26.23 -8.25 -16.99
C ARG A 279 26.19 -9.71 -17.42
N LYS A 280 25.76 -10.63 -16.53
CA LYS A 280 25.61 -12.05 -16.91
C LYS A 280 24.59 -12.21 -18.04
N ILE A 281 23.44 -11.53 -17.96
CA ILE A 281 22.41 -11.55 -19.00
C ILE A 281 22.94 -10.99 -20.31
N LEU A 282 23.61 -9.83 -20.30
CA LEU A 282 24.18 -9.19 -21.48
C LEU A 282 25.25 -10.02 -22.15
N ASN A 283 26.03 -10.78 -21.38
CA ASN A 283 27.14 -11.61 -21.88
C ASN A 283 26.71 -13.06 -22.17
N ASN A 284 25.47 -13.45 -21.88
CA ASN A 284 25.00 -14.80 -22.14
C ASN A 284 24.87 -15.04 -23.67
N PRO A 285 25.60 -16.01 -24.23
CA PRO A 285 25.52 -16.29 -25.68
C PRO A 285 24.09 -16.62 -26.14
N SER A 286 23.27 -17.30 -25.29
CA SER A 286 21.92 -17.67 -25.62
C SER A 286 21.01 -16.45 -25.81
N TYR A 287 21.27 -15.33 -25.12
CA TYR A 287 20.45 -14.12 -25.17
C TYR A 287 20.94 -13.10 -26.24
N ARG A 288 22.07 -13.33 -26.86
CA ARG A 288 22.68 -12.38 -27.84
C ARG A 288 21.77 -12.00 -29.00
N GLY A 289 20.88 -12.92 -29.43
CA GLY A 289 19.90 -12.69 -30.48
C GLY A 289 18.63 -11.91 -30.04
N MET A 290 18.43 -11.73 -28.76
CA MET A 290 17.22 -11.08 -28.24
C MET A 290 17.24 -9.58 -28.52
N LYS A 291 16.09 -9.04 -28.91
CA LYS A 291 15.88 -7.63 -29.23
C LYS A 291 16.32 -6.69 -28.08
N ALA A 292 15.92 -7.01 -26.85
CA ALA A 292 16.28 -6.22 -25.67
C ALA A 292 17.80 -6.14 -25.47
N VAL A 293 18.53 -7.26 -25.66
CA VAL A 293 19.97 -7.34 -25.50
C VAL A 293 20.68 -6.55 -26.62
N GLN A 294 20.27 -6.73 -27.87
CA GLN A 294 20.85 -6.02 -29.01
C GLN A 294 20.65 -4.50 -28.92
N GLN A 295 19.56 -4.04 -28.35
CA GLN A 295 19.23 -2.62 -28.17
C GLN A 295 19.76 -2.04 -26.84
N GLY A 296 20.43 -2.83 -26.01
CA GLY A 296 20.90 -2.41 -24.68
C GLY A 296 19.77 -2.11 -23.69
N LYS A 297 18.54 -2.60 -23.94
CA LYS A 297 17.36 -2.39 -23.09
C LYS A 297 17.25 -3.46 -22.00
N VAL A 298 18.33 -3.63 -21.27
CA VAL A 298 18.40 -4.49 -20.08
C VAL A 298 18.69 -3.58 -18.90
N TYR A 299 17.68 -3.38 -18.06
CA TYR A 299 17.71 -2.40 -16.97
C TYR A 299 17.64 -3.10 -15.62
N THR A 300 18.42 -2.62 -14.66
CA THR A 300 18.24 -2.96 -13.26
C THR A 300 17.05 -2.18 -12.71
N ILE A 301 16.15 -2.85 -12.01
CA ILE A 301 14.99 -2.23 -11.35
C ILE A 301 14.96 -2.60 -9.87
N SER A 302 14.64 -1.66 -8.99
CA SER A 302 14.59 -1.91 -7.56
C SER A 302 13.62 -3.04 -7.20
N GLY A 303 14.06 -4.00 -6.40
CA GLY A 303 13.21 -5.04 -5.83
C GLY A 303 12.10 -4.48 -4.96
N ALA A 304 12.36 -3.38 -4.25
CA ALA A 304 11.36 -2.65 -3.45
C ALA A 304 10.16 -2.18 -4.29
N LEU A 305 10.34 -2.00 -5.61
CA LEU A 305 9.26 -1.61 -6.52
C LEU A 305 8.58 -2.83 -7.16
N VAL A 306 9.35 -3.79 -7.66
CA VAL A 306 8.76 -4.91 -8.43
C VAL A 306 8.22 -6.04 -7.57
N LEU A 307 8.56 -6.07 -6.29
CA LEU A 307 8.06 -7.06 -5.32
C LEU A 307 7.01 -6.46 -4.36
N THR A 308 6.77 -5.14 -4.42
CA THR A 308 5.86 -4.48 -3.49
C THR A 308 4.40 -4.86 -3.74
N VAL A 309 3.68 -5.07 -2.65
CA VAL A 309 2.22 -5.22 -2.62
C VAL A 309 1.61 -4.29 -1.54
N SER A 310 2.16 -3.09 -1.45
CA SER A 310 1.71 -1.97 -0.61
C SER A 310 1.30 -0.77 -1.48
N GLN A 311 1.09 0.40 -0.85
CA GLN A 311 0.83 1.66 -1.55
C GLN A 311 1.94 2.05 -2.56
N TYR A 312 3.16 1.54 -2.40
CA TYR A 312 4.29 1.81 -3.29
C TYR A 312 4.19 1.08 -4.64
N ILE A 313 3.17 0.24 -4.84
CA ILE A 313 2.86 -0.34 -6.15
C ILE A 313 2.58 0.75 -7.21
N ALA A 314 2.13 1.94 -6.79
CA ALA A 314 1.97 3.10 -7.68
C ALA A 314 3.33 3.65 -8.15
N ASP A 315 4.36 3.58 -7.31
CA ASP A 315 5.74 3.94 -7.67
C ASP A 315 6.31 2.94 -8.69
N ALA A 316 6.00 1.65 -8.50
CA ALA A 316 6.37 0.62 -9.46
C ALA A 316 5.74 0.86 -10.85
N VAL A 317 4.45 1.23 -10.90
CA VAL A 317 3.78 1.59 -12.16
C VAL A 317 4.48 2.76 -12.85
N GLU A 318 4.82 3.80 -12.08
CA GLU A 318 5.50 4.98 -12.63
C GLU A 318 6.91 4.64 -13.14
N GLU A 319 7.69 3.88 -12.37
CA GLU A 319 9.06 3.53 -12.74
C GLU A 319 9.12 2.62 -13.97
N VAL A 320 8.29 1.58 -14.02
CA VAL A 320 8.17 0.72 -15.21
C VAL A 320 7.77 1.53 -16.44
N ALA A 321 6.84 2.48 -16.29
CA ALA A 321 6.43 3.36 -17.39
C ALA A 321 7.57 4.27 -17.86
N LYS A 322 8.30 4.92 -16.94
CA LYS A 322 9.46 5.78 -17.24
C LYS A 322 10.55 5.03 -17.98
N MET A 323 10.91 3.85 -17.49
CA MET A 323 11.95 3.02 -18.10
C MET A 323 11.53 2.48 -19.49
N SER A 324 10.22 2.26 -19.68
CA SER A 324 9.70 1.74 -20.94
C SER A 324 9.49 2.82 -22.02
N TYR A 325 9.16 4.05 -21.59
CA TYR A 325 8.82 5.17 -22.47
C TYR A 325 9.55 6.46 -22.08
N PRO A 326 10.89 6.47 -22.05
CA PRO A 326 11.66 7.64 -21.62
C PRO A 326 11.37 8.89 -22.44
N GLU A 327 10.91 8.75 -23.68
CA GLU A 327 10.49 9.83 -24.56
C GLU A 327 9.23 10.55 -24.10
N VAL A 328 8.37 9.88 -23.31
CA VAL A 328 7.11 10.44 -22.78
C VAL A 328 7.34 11.13 -21.44
N PHE A 329 8.28 10.62 -20.63
CA PHE A 329 8.54 11.11 -19.28
C PHE A 329 9.70 12.11 -19.18
N GLY A 330 10.42 12.33 -20.27
CA GLY A 330 11.66 13.11 -20.30
C GLY A 330 12.87 12.23 -19.92
N LYS A 331 14.04 12.57 -20.44
CA LYS A 331 15.29 11.93 -19.99
C LYS A 331 15.59 12.47 -18.59
N ASN A 332 15.70 11.57 -17.63
CA ASN A 332 16.32 11.87 -16.33
C ASN A 332 17.79 12.19 -16.50
#